data_6200b5f153aca48e8b23a8a1d7fffb67
#
_entry.id   6200b5f153aca48e8b23a8a1d7fffb67
#
_cell.length_a   1.000
_cell.length_b   1.000
_cell.length_c   1.000
_cell.angle_alpha   90.00
_cell.angle_beta   90.00
_cell.angle_gamma   90.00
#
_symmetry.space_group_name_H-M   'P 1'
#
loop_
_entity.id
_entity.type
_entity.pdbx_description
1 polymer ?
#
loop_
_entity_poly.entity_id
_entity_poly.type
_entity_poly.pdbx_seq_one_letter_code
_entity_poly.pdbx_strand_id
1 'polypeptide(L)'
;MLPLAGAVITGLGLISFNRTINRLRKPVALLLISCVGAAAVLSYAILAGQLAGAPPVESLFVWASAGSFVLPMGFVVDPLAAVMLSLVTTIALLVMVYSHGYMAHDKGYVRFFTYLALFSSSMLGLIISPNLLEIYVFWELVGMCSYLLVGFWYDRDGAAHAAQKAFVVNRVGDFGLLLGILGLFWATGSFDFQGIADGLRDGLSSGAIAPWAALLLCLLVFLGPMAKSAQFPLHVWLPDAMEGPTPISALIHAATMVAAGVFLVARLDPLYSQFPLVQTVIAVVGTITCFLGASIALTQMDLKKGLAYSTVSQLGYMMLAMGCGAPVAGLFHLVTHAFFKAMLFLGSGSVIHAMEEVVGHEPVLAQDMRLMGGLRQKMPVTAITFFIGCIAISGIPPLAGFWSKDEILGQVFNLSLIHISEPTRRNS
;
A
#
# COMPACT_ATOMS: atom_id res chain seq x y z
N MET A 1 -2.03 0.84 18.11
CA MET A 1 -2.78 1.91 18.83
C MET A 1 -1.93 3.12 19.22
N LEU A 2 -0.63 3.01 19.61
CA LEU A 2 0.19 4.17 20.01
C LEU A 2 0.25 5.31 18.96
N PRO A 3 0.49 5.05 17.64
CA PRO A 3 0.51 6.12 16.65
C PRO A 3 -0.85 6.81 16.48
N LEU A 4 -1.96 6.05 16.64
CA LEU A 4 -3.32 6.61 16.58
C LEU A 4 -3.58 7.56 17.75
N ALA A 5 -3.26 7.13 18.98
CA ALA A 5 -3.40 7.99 20.15
C ALA A 5 -2.58 9.28 20.01
N GLY A 6 -1.33 9.18 19.55
CA GLY A 6 -0.49 10.33 19.25
C GLY A 6 -1.12 11.26 18.20
N ALA A 7 -1.63 10.71 17.10
CA ALA A 7 -2.29 11.49 16.03
C ALA A 7 -3.57 12.19 16.53
N VAL A 8 -4.40 11.51 17.33
CA VAL A 8 -5.64 12.08 17.90
C VAL A 8 -5.31 13.22 18.86
N ILE A 9 -4.38 13.01 19.81
CA ILE A 9 -3.98 14.03 20.79
C ILE A 9 -3.42 15.27 20.07
N THR A 10 -2.51 15.07 19.10
CA THR A 10 -1.92 16.19 18.38
C THR A 10 -2.91 16.86 17.43
N GLY A 11 -3.83 16.10 16.80
CA GLY A 11 -4.90 16.63 15.96
C GLY A 11 -5.89 17.50 16.74
N LEU A 12 -6.37 17.00 17.89
CA LEU A 12 -7.22 17.78 18.80
C LEU A 12 -6.49 19.02 19.33
N GLY A 13 -5.19 18.87 19.64
CA GLY A 13 -4.35 19.98 20.04
C GLY A 13 -4.23 21.07 18.95
N LEU A 14 -4.10 20.68 17.67
CA LEU A 14 -4.07 21.60 16.54
C LEU A 14 -5.39 22.35 16.38
N ILE A 15 -6.53 21.69 16.59
CA ILE A 15 -7.85 22.31 16.50
C ILE A 15 -8.07 23.29 17.66
N SER A 16 -7.76 22.87 18.89
CA SER A 16 -8.07 23.63 20.11
C SER A 16 -7.01 24.67 20.47
N PHE A 17 -5.73 24.39 20.25
CA PHE A 17 -4.59 25.18 20.71
C PHE A 17 -3.53 25.40 19.61
N ASN A 18 -3.94 25.74 18.39
CA ASN A 18 -3.09 25.82 17.19
C ASN A 18 -1.76 26.54 17.44
N ARG A 19 -1.79 27.75 18.03
CA ARG A 19 -0.58 28.55 18.28
C ARG A 19 0.41 27.86 19.21
N THR A 20 -0.08 27.23 20.27
CA THR A 20 0.74 26.53 21.29
C THR A 20 1.38 25.29 20.67
N ILE A 21 0.61 24.46 19.99
CA ILE A 21 1.07 23.23 19.36
C ILE A 21 2.11 23.53 18.28
N ASN A 22 1.91 24.55 17.44
CA ASN A 22 2.91 24.96 16.44
C ASN A 22 4.19 25.56 17.05
N ARG A 23 4.15 26.13 18.27
CA ARG A 23 5.36 26.50 19.00
C ARG A 23 6.15 25.27 19.48
N LEU A 24 5.44 24.19 19.84
CA LEU A 24 6.01 22.93 20.31
C LEU A 24 6.29 21.95 19.14
N ARG A 25 6.51 22.45 17.93
CA ARG A 25 6.63 21.64 16.70
C ARG A 25 7.64 20.47 16.82
N LYS A 26 8.85 20.72 17.34
CA LYS A 26 9.87 19.67 17.49
C LYS A 26 9.50 18.63 18.56
N PRO A 27 9.09 18.98 19.79
CA PRO A 27 8.58 18.01 20.76
C PRO A 27 7.41 17.16 20.24
N VAL A 28 6.46 17.78 19.52
CA VAL A 28 5.32 17.06 18.95
C VAL A 28 5.78 16.04 17.88
N ALA A 29 6.66 16.43 16.98
CA ALA A 29 7.21 15.52 15.99
C ALA A 29 7.98 14.35 16.65
N LEU A 30 8.82 14.64 17.65
CA LEU A 30 9.55 13.61 18.39
C LEU A 30 8.61 12.66 19.13
N LEU A 31 7.53 13.15 19.72
CA LEU A 31 6.49 12.32 20.32
C LEU A 31 5.90 11.34 19.29
N LEU A 32 5.49 11.84 18.12
CA LEU A 32 4.89 11.02 17.08
C LEU A 32 5.88 10.00 16.50
N ILE A 33 7.13 10.41 16.28
CA ILE A 33 8.22 9.50 15.87
C ILE A 33 8.42 8.41 16.94
N SER A 34 8.42 8.77 18.22
CA SER A 34 8.55 7.80 19.30
C SER A 34 7.39 6.83 19.37
N CYS A 35 6.15 7.28 19.12
CA CYS A 35 4.97 6.42 19.06
C CYS A 35 5.08 5.38 17.92
N VAL A 36 5.55 5.81 16.74
CA VAL A 36 5.78 4.88 15.62
C VAL A 36 6.98 3.98 15.88
N GLY A 37 8.05 4.49 16.49
CA GLY A 37 9.21 3.71 16.91
C GLY A 37 8.86 2.62 17.92
N ALA A 38 8.04 2.95 18.92
CA ALA A 38 7.52 1.95 19.86
C ALA A 38 6.65 0.90 19.17
N ALA A 39 5.81 1.31 18.21
CA ALA A 39 5.04 0.38 17.40
C ALA A 39 5.96 -0.54 16.55
N ALA A 40 7.08 -0.03 16.03
CA ALA A 40 8.05 -0.83 15.30
C ALA A 40 8.72 -1.88 16.20
N VAL A 41 9.15 -1.51 17.40
CA VAL A 41 9.73 -2.45 18.36
C VAL A 41 8.73 -3.57 18.71
N LEU A 42 7.47 -3.22 18.95
CA LEU A 42 6.41 -4.20 19.22
C LEU A 42 6.16 -5.11 18.01
N SER A 43 6.15 -4.55 16.79
CA SER A 43 5.95 -5.33 15.56
C SER A 43 7.08 -6.35 15.34
N TYR A 44 8.33 -5.98 15.60
CA TYR A 44 9.46 -6.91 15.53
C TYR A 44 9.43 -7.97 16.64
N ALA A 45 8.97 -7.63 17.83
CA ALA A 45 8.78 -8.61 18.91
C ALA A 45 7.71 -9.65 18.53
N ILE A 46 6.59 -9.19 17.93
CA ILE A 46 5.54 -10.06 17.38
C ILE A 46 6.09 -10.95 16.27
N LEU A 47 6.82 -10.36 15.31
CA LEU A 47 7.43 -11.12 14.21
C LEU A 47 8.38 -12.20 14.72
N ALA A 48 9.23 -11.86 15.68
CA ALA A 48 10.14 -12.83 16.31
C ALA A 48 9.36 -13.97 17.01
N GLY A 49 8.26 -13.65 17.69
CA GLY A 49 7.37 -14.66 18.27
C GLY A 49 6.75 -15.58 17.24
N GLN A 50 6.23 -15.05 16.13
CA GLN A 50 5.67 -15.85 15.04
C GLN A 50 6.72 -16.74 14.36
N LEU A 51 7.94 -16.23 14.14
CA LEU A 51 9.05 -17.01 13.61
C LEU A 51 9.51 -18.12 14.56
N ALA A 52 9.32 -17.94 15.86
CA ALA A 52 9.56 -18.97 16.88
C ALA A 52 8.41 -19.98 17.02
N GLY A 53 7.36 -19.88 16.19
CA GLY A 53 6.22 -20.79 16.19
C GLY A 53 5.12 -20.45 17.19
N ALA A 54 5.06 -19.21 17.70
CA ALA A 54 3.94 -18.77 18.53
C ALA A 54 2.62 -18.85 17.73
N PRO A 55 1.50 -19.24 18.34
CA PRO A 55 0.21 -19.24 17.67
C PRO A 55 -0.23 -17.83 17.29
N PRO A 56 -1.10 -17.66 16.28
CA PRO A 56 -1.74 -16.39 16.00
C PRO A 56 -2.43 -15.82 17.24
N VAL A 57 -2.33 -14.50 17.41
CA VAL A 57 -2.96 -13.79 18.53
C VAL A 57 -4.25 -13.16 18.01
N GLU A 58 -5.34 -13.49 18.67
CA GLU A 58 -6.66 -12.97 18.35
C GLU A 58 -7.30 -12.37 19.61
N SER A 59 -7.92 -11.21 19.46
CA SER A 59 -8.73 -10.59 20.51
C SER A 59 -9.93 -9.91 19.86
N LEU A 60 -11.09 -10.54 20.02
CA LEU A 60 -12.35 -10.08 19.46
C LEU A 60 -13.31 -9.63 20.57
N PHE A 61 -14.11 -8.64 20.26
CA PHE A 61 -15.25 -8.22 21.08
C PHE A 61 -16.47 -8.00 20.19
N VAL A 62 -17.66 -8.21 20.71
CA VAL A 62 -18.90 -7.96 20.00
C VAL A 62 -19.15 -6.47 19.97
N TRP A 63 -19.05 -5.89 18.75
CA TRP A 63 -19.30 -4.46 18.53
C TRP A 63 -20.80 -4.19 18.31
N ALA A 64 -21.48 -5.06 17.58
CA ALA A 64 -22.91 -4.96 17.31
C ALA A 64 -23.54 -6.36 17.26
N SER A 65 -24.79 -6.46 17.74
CA SER A 65 -25.60 -7.68 17.63
C SER A 65 -27.05 -7.33 17.37
N ALA A 66 -27.70 -8.08 16.45
CA ALA A 66 -29.11 -7.93 16.12
C ALA A 66 -29.69 -9.29 15.74
N GLY A 67 -30.50 -9.88 16.62
CA GLY A 67 -31.02 -11.24 16.45
C GLY A 67 -29.89 -12.27 16.41
N SER A 68 -29.82 -13.03 15.33
CA SER A 68 -28.74 -14.01 15.09
C SER A 68 -27.47 -13.38 14.53
N PHE A 69 -27.51 -12.12 14.11
CA PHE A 69 -26.36 -11.39 13.57
C PHE A 69 -25.45 -10.92 14.70
N VAL A 70 -24.17 -11.24 14.61
CA VAL A 70 -23.12 -10.77 15.53
C VAL A 70 -21.96 -10.24 14.68
N LEU A 71 -21.59 -8.98 14.93
CA LEU A 71 -20.42 -8.35 14.31
C LEU A 71 -19.29 -8.29 15.32
N PRO A 72 -18.29 -9.16 15.20
CA PRO A 72 -17.07 -9.07 15.99
C PRO A 72 -16.15 -8.00 15.38
N MET A 73 -15.53 -7.21 16.24
CA MET A 73 -14.41 -6.32 15.92
C MET A 73 -13.24 -6.63 16.85
N GLY A 74 -12.04 -6.22 16.46
CA GLY A 74 -10.87 -6.46 17.29
C GLY A 74 -9.58 -6.51 16.50
N PHE A 75 -8.75 -7.52 16.75
CA PHE A 75 -7.52 -7.70 15.97
C PHE A 75 -7.14 -9.17 15.88
N VAL A 76 -6.54 -9.51 14.73
CA VAL A 76 -5.90 -10.80 14.48
C VAL A 76 -4.48 -10.53 14.01
N VAL A 77 -3.51 -11.17 14.65
CA VAL A 77 -2.09 -11.09 14.28
C VAL A 77 -1.59 -12.49 13.98
N ASP A 78 -1.58 -12.81 12.72
CA ASP A 78 -1.02 -14.02 12.11
C ASP A 78 0.35 -13.74 11.46
N PRO A 79 1.06 -14.71 10.91
CA PRO A 79 2.36 -14.50 10.27
C PRO A 79 2.34 -13.44 9.16
N LEU A 80 1.28 -13.38 8.34
CA LEU A 80 1.14 -12.37 7.29
C LEU A 80 1.03 -10.97 7.89
N ALA A 81 0.18 -10.80 8.91
CA ALA A 81 0.04 -9.52 9.62
C ALA A 81 1.37 -9.12 10.29
N ALA A 82 2.09 -10.05 10.93
CA ALA A 82 3.36 -9.78 11.61
C ALA A 82 4.42 -9.23 10.65
N VAL A 83 4.57 -9.82 9.46
CA VAL A 83 5.48 -9.35 8.41
C VAL A 83 5.08 -7.94 7.95
N MET A 84 3.80 -7.73 7.65
CA MET A 84 3.31 -6.44 7.17
C MET A 84 3.40 -5.34 8.23
N LEU A 85 3.12 -5.65 9.50
CA LEU A 85 3.29 -4.71 10.63
C LEU A 85 4.74 -4.24 10.73
N SER A 86 5.70 -5.18 10.69
CA SER A 86 7.13 -4.88 10.76
C SER A 86 7.58 -4.03 9.58
N LEU A 87 7.11 -4.35 8.37
CA LEU A 87 7.42 -3.61 7.16
C LEU A 87 6.91 -2.15 7.24
N VAL A 88 5.62 -1.99 7.51
CA VAL A 88 4.96 -0.67 7.52
C VAL A 88 5.53 0.22 8.62
N THR A 89 5.72 -0.31 9.83
CA THR A 89 6.27 0.50 10.94
C THR A 89 7.71 0.92 10.69
N THR A 90 8.53 0.06 10.07
CA THR A 90 9.92 0.39 9.72
C THR A 90 9.97 1.51 8.70
N ILE A 91 9.26 1.37 7.59
CA ILE A 91 9.25 2.41 6.54
C ILE A 91 8.65 3.72 7.07
N ALA A 92 7.55 3.65 7.84
CA ALA A 92 6.95 4.84 8.44
C ALA A 92 7.92 5.56 9.39
N LEU A 93 8.64 4.82 10.24
CA LEU A 93 9.65 5.39 11.13
C LEU A 93 10.76 6.10 10.37
N LEU A 94 11.35 5.43 9.37
CA LEU A 94 12.42 6.00 8.53
C LEU A 94 11.95 7.25 7.79
N VAL A 95 10.74 7.23 7.22
CA VAL A 95 10.14 8.37 6.54
C VAL A 95 9.90 9.52 7.52
N MET A 96 9.38 9.26 8.73
CA MET A 96 9.16 10.31 9.73
C MET A 96 10.47 10.93 10.21
N VAL A 97 11.52 10.12 10.43
CA VAL A 97 12.86 10.62 10.79
C VAL A 97 13.42 11.51 9.68
N TYR A 98 13.35 11.07 8.42
CA TYR A 98 13.75 11.87 7.26
C TYR A 98 12.95 13.18 7.16
N SER A 99 11.64 13.11 7.37
CA SER A 99 10.74 14.25 7.29
C SER A 99 11.05 15.34 8.33
N HIS A 100 11.69 14.97 9.45
CA HIS A 100 12.09 15.95 10.46
C HIS A 100 13.06 17.00 9.90
N GLY A 101 13.98 16.61 9.02
CA GLY A 101 14.84 17.52 8.29
C GLY A 101 14.14 18.16 7.10
N TYR A 102 13.51 17.33 6.24
CA TYR A 102 12.92 17.77 4.98
C TYR A 102 11.84 18.86 5.15
N MET A 103 10.94 18.71 6.15
CA MET A 103 9.83 19.63 6.43
C MET A 103 10.18 20.72 7.46
N ALA A 104 11.45 20.86 7.88
CA ALA A 104 11.83 21.72 9.00
C ALA A 104 11.43 23.20 8.83
N HIS A 105 11.33 23.69 7.61
CA HIS A 105 11.00 25.08 7.29
C HIS A 105 9.53 25.29 6.88
N ASP A 106 8.74 24.19 6.75
CA ASP A 106 7.35 24.27 6.33
C ASP A 106 6.44 24.77 7.46
N LYS A 107 5.47 25.65 7.08
CA LYS A 107 4.48 26.20 8.00
C LYS A 107 3.52 25.13 8.55
N GLY A 108 3.26 24.08 7.77
CA GLY A 108 2.39 22.95 8.14
C GLY A 108 3.08 21.80 8.86
N TYR A 109 4.28 21.99 9.38
CA TYR A 109 5.13 20.96 9.97
C TYR A 109 4.39 20.02 10.93
N VAL A 110 3.67 20.54 11.93
CA VAL A 110 2.94 19.71 12.90
C VAL A 110 1.78 18.97 12.24
N ARG A 111 1.04 19.65 11.37
CA ARG A 111 -0.06 19.06 10.58
C ARG A 111 0.45 17.87 9.75
N PHE A 112 1.63 18.01 9.15
CA PHE A 112 2.28 16.98 8.37
C PHE A 112 2.55 15.72 9.21
N PHE A 113 3.19 15.86 10.37
CA PHE A 113 3.48 14.73 11.26
C PHE A 113 2.23 14.09 11.83
N THR A 114 1.21 14.88 12.14
CA THR A 114 -0.10 14.37 12.59
C THR A 114 -0.75 13.50 11.51
N TYR A 115 -0.75 13.97 10.25
CA TYR A 115 -1.29 13.21 9.12
C TYR A 115 -0.49 11.93 8.84
N LEU A 116 0.84 11.97 8.92
CA LEU A 116 1.68 10.77 8.78
C LEU A 116 1.40 9.73 9.86
N ALA A 117 1.25 10.17 11.12
CA ALA A 117 0.93 9.27 12.22
C ALA A 117 -0.46 8.65 12.07
N LEU A 118 -1.45 9.45 11.66
CA LEU A 118 -2.81 8.97 11.36
C LEU A 118 -2.81 7.97 10.20
N PHE A 119 -2.10 8.27 9.12
CA PHE A 119 -1.99 7.40 7.96
C PHE A 119 -1.31 6.07 8.31
N SER A 120 -0.21 6.13 9.06
CA SER A 120 0.49 4.92 9.52
C SER A 120 -0.41 4.07 10.41
N SER A 121 -1.13 4.68 11.36
CA SER A 121 -2.06 3.95 12.23
C SER A 121 -3.24 3.35 11.49
N SER A 122 -3.76 4.03 10.47
CA SER A 122 -4.82 3.50 9.62
C SER A 122 -4.37 2.25 8.86
N MET A 123 -3.14 2.27 8.35
CA MET A 123 -2.57 1.10 7.67
C MET A 123 -2.33 -0.06 8.65
N LEU A 124 -1.86 0.23 9.88
CA LEU A 124 -1.69 -0.81 10.90
C LEU A 124 -3.05 -1.42 11.30
N GLY A 125 -4.10 -0.59 11.45
CA GLY A 125 -5.45 -1.07 11.71
C GLY A 125 -5.95 -1.99 10.60
N LEU A 126 -5.75 -1.61 9.33
CA LEU A 126 -6.11 -2.44 8.17
C LEU A 126 -5.44 -3.83 8.21
N ILE A 127 -4.15 -3.88 8.56
CA ILE A 127 -3.38 -5.13 8.59
C ILE A 127 -3.89 -6.10 9.66
N ILE A 128 -4.27 -5.59 10.83
CA ILE A 128 -4.70 -6.42 11.97
C ILE A 128 -6.20 -6.69 11.99
N SER A 129 -6.97 -6.16 11.06
CA SER A 129 -8.42 -6.34 11.00
C SER A 129 -8.80 -7.81 10.83
N PRO A 130 -9.72 -8.34 11.66
CA PRO A 130 -10.11 -9.75 11.66
C PRO A 130 -11.10 -10.11 10.54
N ASN A 131 -11.76 -9.13 9.94
CA ASN A 131 -12.81 -9.35 8.95
C ASN A 131 -12.83 -8.26 7.86
N LEU A 132 -13.54 -8.54 6.76
CA LEU A 132 -13.61 -7.64 5.60
C LEU A 132 -14.27 -6.30 5.91
N LEU A 133 -15.25 -6.24 6.82
CA LEU A 133 -15.92 -4.99 7.16
C LEU A 133 -14.99 -4.05 7.92
N GLU A 134 -14.22 -4.56 8.88
CA GLU A 134 -13.23 -3.78 9.61
C GLU A 134 -12.08 -3.34 8.69
N ILE A 135 -11.62 -4.22 7.77
CA ILE A 135 -10.71 -3.82 6.70
C ILE A 135 -11.27 -2.63 5.94
N TYR A 136 -12.54 -2.65 5.56
CA TYR A 136 -13.16 -1.55 4.81
C TYR A 136 -13.13 -0.23 5.58
N VAL A 137 -13.39 -0.23 6.89
CA VAL A 137 -13.30 0.97 7.72
C VAL A 137 -11.91 1.60 7.66
N PHE A 138 -10.85 0.79 7.87
CA PHE A 138 -9.48 1.27 7.78
C PHE A 138 -9.04 1.57 6.35
N TRP A 139 -9.59 0.88 5.36
CA TRP A 139 -9.39 1.12 3.93
C TRP A 139 -9.81 2.53 3.54
N GLU A 140 -10.98 2.95 4.02
CA GLU A 140 -11.50 4.30 3.83
C GLU A 140 -10.67 5.35 4.57
N LEU A 141 -10.21 5.02 5.78
CA LEU A 141 -9.37 5.92 6.56
C LEU A 141 -8.00 6.14 5.91
N VAL A 142 -7.39 5.08 5.34
CA VAL A 142 -6.18 5.17 4.52
C VAL A 142 -6.42 6.07 3.29
N GLY A 143 -7.58 5.93 2.63
CA GLY A 143 -7.97 6.77 1.50
C GLY A 143 -8.09 8.25 1.89
N MET A 144 -8.78 8.54 2.99
CA MET A 144 -8.91 9.90 3.52
C MET A 144 -7.55 10.50 3.89
N CYS A 145 -6.70 9.75 4.58
CA CYS A 145 -5.37 10.23 4.94
C CYS A 145 -4.52 10.53 3.71
N SER A 146 -4.60 9.70 2.67
CA SER A 146 -3.88 9.95 1.41
C SER A 146 -4.36 11.23 0.72
N TYR A 147 -5.66 11.52 0.72
CA TYR A 147 -6.22 12.77 0.22
C TYR A 147 -5.61 13.98 0.94
N LEU A 148 -5.56 13.95 2.28
CA LEU A 148 -4.99 15.02 3.10
C LEU A 148 -3.48 15.20 2.88
N LEU A 149 -2.78 14.10 2.61
CA LEU A 149 -1.34 14.10 2.41
C LEU A 149 -0.94 14.51 0.98
N VAL A 150 -1.63 14.04 -0.05
CA VAL A 150 -1.42 14.47 -1.45
C VAL A 150 -1.75 15.94 -1.62
N GLY A 151 -2.87 16.40 -1.05
CA GLY A 151 -3.29 17.79 -1.02
C GLY A 151 -2.67 18.60 0.13
N PHE A 152 -1.50 18.22 0.65
CA PHE A 152 -0.89 18.90 1.79
C PHE A 152 -0.65 20.40 1.52
N TRP A 153 -0.18 20.72 0.32
CA TRP A 153 -0.02 22.09 -0.17
C TRP A 153 -1.27 22.53 -0.97
N TYR A 154 -2.45 22.51 -0.31
CA TYR A 154 -3.75 22.80 -0.92
C TYR A 154 -3.86 24.22 -1.54
N ASP A 155 -2.94 25.13 -1.19
CA ASP A 155 -2.84 26.45 -1.81
C ASP A 155 -2.34 26.39 -3.27
N ARG A 156 -1.82 25.24 -3.70
CA ARG A 156 -1.41 24.97 -5.08
C ARG A 156 -2.53 24.25 -5.82
N ASP A 157 -3.03 24.82 -6.91
CA ASP A 157 -4.11 24.25 -7.71
C ASP A 157 -3.79 22.82 -8.16
N GLY A 158 -2.53 22.54 -8.56
CA GLY A 158 -2.08 21.21 -8.96
C GLY A 158 -2.25 20.17 -7.84
N ALA A 159 -1.87 20.51 -6.60
CA ALA A 159 -1.98 19.63 -5.45
C ALA A 159 -3.46 19.38 -5.06
N ALA A 160 -4.30 20.41 -5.12
CA ALA A 160 -5.73 20.30 -4.85
C ALA A 160 -6.43 19.39 -5.88
N HIS A 161 -6.17 19.57 -7.18
CA HIS A 161 -6.69 18.71 -8.24
C HIS A 161 -6.17 17.27 -8.16
N ALA A 162 -4.88 17.09 -7.86
CA ALA A 162 -4.29 15.76 -7.67
C ALA A 162 -4.94 14.99 -6.51
N ALA A 163 -5.17 15.68 -5.38
CA ALA A 163 -5.86 15.10 -4.24
C ALA A 163 -7.30 14.69 -4.57
N GLN A 164 -8.06 15.56 -5.24
CA GLN A 164 -9.42 15.25 -5.70
C GLN A 164 -9.43 14.05 -6.65
N LYS A 165 -8.54 14.03 -7.64
CA LYS A 165 -8.43 12.91 -8.59
C LYS A 165 -8.09 11.60 -7.87
N ALA A 166 -7.11 11.62 -6.98
CA ALA A 166 -6.74 10.45 -6.20
C ALA A 166 -7.91 9.93 -5.36
N PHE A 167 -8.65 10.84 -4.69
CA PHE A 167 -9.80 10.47 -3.89
C PHE A 167 -10.93 9.88 -4.74
N VAL A 168 -11.33 10.54 -5.83
CA VAL A 168 -12.46 10.11 -6.67
C VAL A 168 -12.16 8.77 -7.34
N VAL A 169 -10.98 8.60 -7.94
CA VAL A 169 -10.61 7.34 -8.62
C VAL A 169 -10.57 6.17 -7.62
N ASN A 170 -10.00 6.38 -6.44
CA ASN A 170 -10.00 5.35 -5.40
C ASN A 170 -11.43 5.05 -4.91
N ARG A 171 -12.29 6.06 -4.78
CA ARG A 171 -13.69 5.88 -4.35
C ARG A 171 -14.49 5.00 -5.29
N VAL A 172 -14.22 5.03 -6.59
CA VAL A 172 -14.85 4.10 -7.56
C VAL A 172 -14.52 2.65 -7.20
N GLY A 173 -13.26 2.36 -6.88
CA GLY A 173 -12.87 1.01 -6.44
C GLY A 173 -13.42 0.65 -5.05
N ASP A 174 -13.40 1.60 -4.12
CA ASP A 174 -13.89 1.41 -2.75
C ASP A 174 -15.41 1.14 -2.73
N PHE A 175 -16.18 1.78 -3.63
CA PHE A 175 -17.61 1.49 -3.80
C PHE A 175 -17.84 0.07 -4.31
N GLY A 176 -17.05 -0.38 -5.29
CA GLY A 176 -17.10 -1.76 -5.76
C GLY A 176 -16.78 -2.76 -4.65
N LEU A 177 -15.71 -2.48 -3.87
CA LEU A 177 -15.34 -3.28 -2.70
C LEU A 177 -16.49 -3.39 -1.68
N LEU A 178 -17.14 -2.27 -1.35
CA LEU A 178 -18.26 -2.26 -0.43
C LEU A 178 -19.42 -3.12 -0.92
N LEU A 179 -19.81 -2.96 -2.20
CA LEU A 179 -20.87 -3.77 -2.79
C LEU A 179 -20.52 -5.26 -2.77
N GLY A 180 -19.26 -5.59 -3.06
CA GLY A 180 -18.76 -6.95 -2.97
C GLY A 180 -18.83 -7.52 -1.55
N ILE A 181 -18.41 -6.76 -0.54
CA ILE A 181 -18.47 -7.16 0.88
C ILE A 181 -19.92 -7.39 1.32
N LEU A 182 -20.82 -6.46 1.03
CA LEU A 182 -22.23 -6.58 1.41
C LEU A 182 -22.90 -7.76 0.68
N GLY A 183 -22.59 -7.94 -0.61
CA GLY A 183 -23.11 -9.08 -1.37
C GLY A 183 -22.59 -10.43 -0.88
N LEU A 184 -21.30 -10.52 -0.52
CA LEU A 184 -20.73 -11.71 0.10
C LEU A 184 -21.37 -12.01 1.44
N PHE A 185 -21.55 -11.01 2.29
CA PHE A 185 -22.27 -11.17 3.54
C PHE A 185 -23.70 -11.65 3.32
N TRP A 186 -24.42 -11.09 2.35
CA TRP A 186 -25.80 -11.52 2.02
C TRP A 186 -25.84 -12.99 1.58
N ALA A 187 -24.83 -13.41 0.83
CA ALA A 187 -24.74 -14.78 0.31
C ALA A 187 -24.29 -15.82 1.36
N THR A 188 -23.40 -15.43 2.28
CA THR A 188 -22.73 -16.38 3.20
C THR A 188 -23.07 -16.18 4.67
N GLY A 189 -23.64 -15.03 5.04
CA GLY A 189 -23.92 -14.66 6.44
C GLY A 189 -22.69 -14.28 7.27
N SER A 190 -21.48 -14.18 6.66
CA SER A 190 -20.24 -13.92 7.36
C SER A 190 -19.46 -12.73 6.77
N PHE A 191 -18.69 -12.02 7.61
CA PHE A 191 -17.65 -11.07 7.20
C PHE A 191 -16.25 -11.63 7.37
N ASP A 192 -16.09 -12.76 8.06
CA ASP A 192 -14.83 -13.42 8.27
C ASP A 192 -14.29 -14.04 6.97
N PHE A 193 -12.95 -14.00 6.79
CA PHE A 193 -12.31 -14.43 5.54
C PHE A 193 -12.57 -15.91 5.23
N GLN A 194 -12.41 -16.77 6.23
CA GLN A 194 -12.64 -18.21 6.06
C GLN A 194 -14.12 -18.52 5.95
N GLY A 195 -14.96 -17.88 6.79
CA GLY A 195 -16.41 -18.05 6.76
C GLY A 195 -17.03 -17.67 5.41
N ILE A 196 -16.52 -16.62 4.74
CA ILE A 196 -16.94 -16.26 3.38
C ILE A 196 -16.53 -17.35 2.38
N ALA A 197 -15.27 -17.81 2.44
CA ALA A 197 -14.76 -18.81 1.50
C ALA A 197 -15.50 -20.14 1.60
N ASP A 198 -15.78 -20.62 2.82
CA ASP A 198 -16.53 -21.84 3.08
C ASP A 198 -18.01 -21.67 2.73
N GLY A 199 -18.64 -20.56 3.14
CA GLY A 199 -20.03 -20.28 2.83
C GLY A 199 -20.33 -20.18 1.33
N LEU A 200 -19.40 -19.63 0.53
CA LEU A 200 -19.52 -19.63 -0.93
C LEU A 200 -19.38 -21.04 -1.51
N ARG A 201 -18.42 -21.85 -1.00
CA ARG A 201 -18.26 -23.23 -1.44
C ARG A 201 -19.52 -24.05 -1.20
N ASP A 202 -20.09 -23.93 0.00
CA ASP A 202 -21.31 -24.65 0.39
C ASP A 202 -22.53 -24.16 -0.40
N GLY A 203 -22.66 -22.85 -0.59
CA GLY A 203 -23.72 -22.25 -1.39
C GLY A 203 -23.69 -22.63 -2.88
N LEU A 204 -22.49 -22.77 -3.45
CA LEU A 204 -22.31 -23.25 -4.82
C LEU A 204 -22.63 -24.74 -4.94
N SER A 205 -22.19 -25.57 -3.98
CA SER A 205 -22.41 -27.01 -4.00
C SER A 205 -23.87 -27.37 -3.82
N SER A 206 -24.61 -26.61 -2.98
CA SER A 206 -26.05 -26.79 -2.76
C SER A 206 -26.93 -26.17 -3.85
N GLY A 207 -26.35 -25.39 -4.76
CA GLY A 207 -27.10 -24.61 -5.76
C GLY A 207 -27.83 -23.40 -5.21
N ALA A 208 -27.61 -23.01 -3.95
CA ALA A 208 -28.20 -21.82 -3.33
C ALA A 208 -27.62 -20.52 -3.90
N ILE A 209 -26.37 -20.54 -4.35
CA ILE A 209 -25.68 -19.41 -4.96
C ILE A 209 -25.36 -19.75 -6.42
N ALA A 210 -25.80 -18.86 -7.34
CA ALA A 210 -25.49 -19.01 -8.75
C ALA A 210 -23.98 -18.73 -9.01
N PRO A 211 -23.28 -19.56 -9.82
CA PRO A 211 -21.84 -19.38 -10.07
C PRO A 211 -21.46 -17.99 -10.61
N TRP A 212 -22.30 -17.42 -11.47
CA TRP A 212 -22.07 -16.06 -12.01
C TRP A 212 -22.17 -14.97 -10.92
N ALA A 213 -23.04 -15.15 -9.92
CA ALA A 213 -23.20 -14.21 -8.82
C ALA A 213 -21.97 -14.24 -7.89
N ALA A 214 -21.49 -15.43 -7.53
CA ALA A 214 -20.27 -15.59 -6.76
C ALA A 214 -19.06 -14.96 -7.47
N LEU A 215 -18.92 -15.20 -8.78
CA LEU A 215 -17.89 -14.62 -9.62
C LEU A 215 -17.96 -13.07 -9.62
N LEU A 216 -19.16 -12.52 -9.83
CA LEU A 216 -19.37 -11.06 -9.83
C LEU A 216 -18.98 -10.45 -8.48
N LEU A 217 -19.37 -11.08 -7.36
CA LEU A 217 -19.03 -10.59 -6.02
C LEU A 217 -17.51 -10.59 -5.78
N CYS A 218 -16.79 -11.63 -6.20
CA CYS A 218 -15.35 -11.70 -6.11
C CYS A 218 -14.67 -10.61 -6.96
N LEU A 219 -15.17 -10.34 -8.17
CA LEU A 219 -14.67 -9.27 -9.02
C LEU A 219 -14.95 -7.87 -8.44
N LEU A 220 -16.12 -7.67 -7.82
CA LEU A 220 -16.43 -6.42 -7.12
C LEU A 220 -15.47 -6.18 -5.94
N VAL A 221 -15.16 -7.21 -5.16
CA VAL A 221 -14.16 -7.11 -4.09
C VAL A 221 -12.78 -6.75 -4.66
N PHE A 222 -12.41 -7.29 -5.81
CA PHE A 222 -11.12 -6.98 -6.46
C PHE A 222 -11.02 -5.52 -6.94
N LEU A 223 -12.12 -4.81 -7.20
CA LEU A 223 -12.08 -3.39 -7.60
C LEU A 223 -11.38 -2.50 -6.57
N GLY A 224 -11.53 -2.77 -5.27
CA GLY A 224 -10.80 -2.06 -4.22
C GLY A 224 -9.28 -2.18 -4.34
N PRO A 225 -8.72 -3.40 -4.30
CA PRO A 225 -7.31 -3.66 -4.61
C PRO A 225 -6.83 -3.05 -5.92
N MET A 226 -7.65 -3.14 -6.98
CA MET A 226 -7.33 -2.59 -8.30
C MET A 226 -7.14 -1.06 -8.24
N ALA A 227 -7.97 -0.34 -7.50
CA ALA A 227 -7.87 1.12 -7.35
C ALA A 227 -6.69 1.51 -6.44
N LYS A 228 -6.59 0.96 -5.22
CA LYS A 228 -5.52 1.32 -4.27
C LYS A 228 -4.13 0.96 -4.77
N SER A 229 -3.98 -0.18 -5.44
CA SER A 229 -2.71 -0.60 -6.04
C SER A 229 -2.50 -0.06 -7.46
N ALA A 230 -3.27 0.95 -7.85
CA ALA A 230 -3.13 1.65 -9.13
C ALA A 230 -3.01 0.70 -10.34
N GLN A 231 -3.89 -0.29 -10.41
CA GLN A 231 -3.96 -1.20 -11.54
C GLN A 231 -4.78 -0.59 -12.69
N PHE A 232 -4.46 -0.98 -13.91
CA PHE A 232 -5.24 -0.59 -15.09
C PHE A 232 -6.71 -1.04 -14.95
N PRO A 233 -7.69 -0.15 -15.27
CA PRO A 233 -7.56 1.23 -15.75
C PRO A 233 -7.52 2.30 -14.63
N LEU A 234 -7.58 1.93 -13.35
CA LEU A 234 -7.67 2.85 -12.20
C LEU A 234 -6.30 3.38 -11.71
N HIS A 235 -5.26 3.34 -12.55
CA HIS A 235 -3.88 3.76 -12.22
C HIS A 235 -3.62 5.26 -12.30
N VAL A 236 -4.50 6.02 -12.94
CA VAL A 236 -4.27 7.41 -13.39
C VAL A 236 -4.09 8.43 -12.27
N TRP A 237 -4.40 8.09 -11.03
CA TRP A 237 -4.24 8.96 -9.88
C TRP A 237 -2.80 8.95 -9.33
N LEU A 238 -2.08 7.84 -9.50
CA LEU A 238 -0.80 7.61 -8.83
C LEU A 238 0.30 8.59 -9.28
N PRO A 239 0.49 8.87 -10.59
CA PRO A 239 1.47 9.86 -11.05
C PRO A 239 1.15 11.29 -10.61
N ASP A 240 -0.13 11.65 -10.49
CA ASP A 240 -0.55 12.98 -10.06
C ASP A 240 -0.38 13.16 -8.54
N ALA A 241 -0.42 12.07 -7.77
CA ALA A 241 -0.12 12.11 -6.34
C ALA A 241 1.32 12.59 -6.02
N MET A 242 2.18 12.74 -7.03
CA MET A 242 3.52 13.32 -6.91
C MET A 242 3.53 14.81 -6.56
N GLU A 243 2.41 15.52 -6.63
CA GLU A 243 2.25 16.91 -6.19
C GLU A 243 2.44 17.08 -4.67
N GLY A 244 2.25 16.03 -3.90
CA GLY A 244 2.51 16.02 -2.46
C GLY A 244 4.01 16.06 -2.11
N PRO A 245 4.38 16.40 -0.85
CA PRO A 245 5.76 16.35 -0.36
C PRO A 245 6.41 14.97 -0.57
N THR A 246 7.69 14.95 -0.96
CA THR A 246 8.39 13.70 -1.33
C THR A 246 8.39 12.61 -0.25
N PRO A 247 8.51 12.91 1.06
CA PRO A 247 8.40 11.87 2.09
C PRO A 247 7.05 11.14 2.09
N ILE A 248 5.97 11.85 1.70
CA ILE A 248 4.64 11.23 1.54
C ILE A 248 4.66 10.25 0.37
N SER A 249 5.25 10.67 -0.76
CA SER A 249 5.40 9.79 -1.91
C SER A 249 6.17 8.52 -1.53
N ALA A 250 7.26 8.66 -0.74
CA ALA A 250 8.00 7.51 -0.24
C ALA A 250 7.11 6.55 0.58
N LEU A 251 6.27 7.08 1.47
CA LEU A 251 5.43 6.25 2.34
C LEU A 251 4.27 5.59 1.56
N ILE A 252 3.51 6.36 0.76
CA ILE A 252 2.37 5.88 -0.02
C ILE A 252 2.79 4.77 -0.99
N HIS A 253 3.92 4.98 -1.70
CA HIS A 253 4.35 4.11 -2.80
C HIS A 253 5.23 2.94 -2.38
N ALA A 254 5.78 2.96 -1.16
CA ALA A 254 6.64 1.89 -0.69
C ALA A 254 5.87 0.76 0.03
N ALA A 255 5.19 1.09 1.14
CA ALA A 255 4.73 0.05 2.07
C ALA A 255 3.29 0.23 2.57
N THR A 256 2.56 1.28 2.14
CA THR A 256 1.26 1.58 2.73
C THR A 256 0.11 1.47 1.72
N MET A 257 -0.45 2.57 1.23
CA MET A 257 -1.67 2.59 0.45
C MET A 257 -1.65 1.63 -0.74
N VAL A 258 -0.58 1.68 -1.55
CA VAL A 258 -0.48 0.82 -2.74
C VAL A 258 -0.21 -0.65 -2.39
N ALA A 259 0.40 -0.92 -1.23
CA ALA A 259 0.61 -2.25 -0.70
C ALA A 259 -0.68 -2.87 -0.13
N ALA A 260 -1.64 -2.04 0.32
CA ALA A 260 -2.90 -2.51 0.89
C ALA A 260 -3.71 -3.37 -0.08
N GLY A 261 -3.72 -3.04 -1.38
CA GLY A 261 -4.42 -3.85 -2.37
C GLY A 261 -3.76 -5.22 -2.58
N VAL A 262 -2.43 -5.27 -2.67
CA VAL A 262 -1.68 -6.54 -2.78
C VAL A 262 -1.90 -7.39 -1.52
N PHE A 263 -1.85 -6.77 -0.35
CA PHE A 263 -2.13 -7.42 0.93
C PHE A 263 -3.55 -8.00 0.99
N LEU A 264 -4.56 -7.24 0.56
CA LEU A 264 -5.95 -7.71 0.57
C LEU A 264 -6.15 -8.90 -0.37
N VAL A 265 -5.56 -8.86 -1.57
CA VAL A 265 -5.63 -10.01 -2.50
C VAL A 265 -4.97 -11.25 -1.91
N ALA A 266 -3.80 -11.08 -1.25
CA ALA A 266 -3.15 -12.19 -0.55
C ALA A 266 -3.97 -12.71 0.64
N ARG A 267 -4.61 -11.82 1.40
CA ARG A 267 -5.51 -12.20 2.51
C ARG A 267 -6.73 -12.98 2.04
N LEU A 268 -7.22 -12.68 0.85
CA LEU A 268 -8.36 -13.32 0.21
C LEU A 268 -7.98 -14.49 -0.72
N ASP A 269 -6.74 -14.97 -0.67
CA ASP A 269 -6.31 -16.13 -1.46
C ASP A 269 -7.22 -17.36 -1.27
N PRO A 270 -7.68 -17.72 -0.04
CA PRO A 270 -8.63 -18.83 0.15
C PRO A 270 -9.96 -18.66 -0.59
N LEU A 271 -10.36 -17.41 -0.86
CA LEU A 271 -11.55 -17.09 -1.66
C LEU A 271 -11.23 -17.15 -3.16
N TYR A 272 -10.20 -16.42 -3.60
CA TYR A 272 -9.89 -16.28 -5.03
C TYR A 272 -9.41 -17.60 -5.68
N SER A 273 -8.73 -18.47 -4.93
CA SER A 273 -8.28 -19.78 -5.41
C SER A 273 -9.43 -20.71 -5.83
N GLN A 274 -10.66 -20.45 -5.35
CA GLN A 274 -11.85 -21.20 -5.75
C GLN A 274 -12.37 -20.79 -7.14
N PHE A 275 -11.94 -19.62 -7.66
CA PHE A 275 -12.44 -19.03 -8.91
C PHE A 275 -11.32 -18.78 -9.92
N PRO A 276 -10.94 -19.78 -10.76
CA PRO A 276 -9.86 -19.64 -11.73
C PRO A 276 -10.02 -18.44 -12.69
N LEU A 277 -11.28 -18.07 -13.03
CA LEU A 277 -11.55 -16.92 -13.88
C LEU A 277 -11.19 -15.61 -13.17
N VAL A 278 -11.46 -15.49 -11.85
CA VAL A 278 -11.04 -14.30 -11.07
C VAL A 278 -9.52 -14.19 -11.03
N GLN A 279 -8.83 -15.30 -10.76
CA GLN A 279 -7.37 -15.34 -10.79
C GLN A 279 -6.82 -14.94 -12.16
N THR A 280 -7.42 -15.43 -13.24
CA THR A 280 -7.04 -15.01 -14.61
C THR A 280 -7.23 -13.51 -14.81
N VAL A 281 -8.35 -12.93 -14.37
CA VAL A 281 -8.59 -11.49 -14.46
C VAL A 281 -7.52 -10.71 -13.69
N ILE A 282 -7.20 -11.13 -12.46
CA ILE A 282 -6.15 -10.50 -11.63
C ILE A 282 -4.80 -10.56 -12.37
N ALA A 283 -4.43 -11.72 -12.92
CA ALA A 283 -3.18 -11.91 -13.65
C ALA A 283 -3.10 -11.03 -14.90
N VAL A 284 -4.17 -10.98 -15.70
CA VAL A 284 -4.24 -10.16 -16.92
C VAL A 284 -4.15 -8.67 -16.59
N VAL A 285 -4.92 -8.19 -15.63
CA VAL A 285 -4.86 -6.80 -15.15
C VAL A 285 -3.47 -6.46 -14.65
N GLY A 286 -2.84 -7.35 -13.86
CA GLY A 286 -1.47 -7.18 -13.38
C GLY A 286 -0.46 -7.11 -14.51
N THR A 287 -0.57 -7.97 -15.51
CA THR A 287 0.32 -8.00 -16.67
C THR A 287 0.21 -6.71 -17.50
N ILE A 288 -1.01 -6.28 -17.82
CA ILE A 288 -1.25 -5.03 -18.54
C ILE A 288 -0.66 -3.85 -17.77
N THR A 289 -0.91 -3.78 -16.47
CA THR A 289 -0.41 -2.72 -15.60
C THR A 289 1.11 -2.70 -15.54
N CYS A 290 1.73 -3.87 -15.43
CA CYS A 290 3.18 -4.00 -15.39
C CYS A 290 3.84 -3.43 -16.65
N PHE A 291 3.34 -3.83 -17.80
CA PHE A 291 3.88 -3.39 -19.10
C PHE A 291 3.62 -1.91 -19.37
N LEU A 292 2.40 -1.46 -19.10
CA LEU A 292 1.99 -0.06 -19.27
C LEU A 292 2.83 0.87 -18.38
N GLY A 293 2.98 0.53 -17.10
CA GLY A 293 3.78 1.32 -16.16
C GLY A 293 5.24 1.41 -16.59
N ALA A 294 5.85 0.29 -17.02
CA ALA A 294 7.23 0.28 -17.50
C ALA A 294 7.42 1.13 -18.77
N SER A 295 6.52 0.99 -19.74
CA SER A 295 6.59 1.72 -21.01
C SER A 295 6.49 3.24 -20.81
N ILE A 296 5.56 3.68 -19.97
CA ILE A 296 5.39 5.12 -19.68
C ILE A 296 6.57 5.67 -18.87
N ALA A 297 7.14 4.89 -17.95
CA ALA A 297 8.28 5.32 -17.15
C ALA A 297 9.48 5.75 -17.99
N LEU A 298 9.69 5.11 -19.15
CA LEU A 298 10.81 5.41 -20.06
C LEU A 298 10.71 6.82 -20.68
N THR A 299 9.52 7.40 -20.77
CA THR A 299 9.28 8.69 -21.40
C THR A 299 9.16 9.85 -20.41
N GLN A 300 9.20 9.56 -19.10
CA GLN A 300 9.06 10.61 -18.09
C GLN A 300 10.34 11.43 -17.94
N MET A 301 10.19 12.74 -17.93
CA MET A 301 11.27 13.69 -17.65
C MET A 301 11.28 14.16 -16.17
N ASP A 302 10.18 13.95 -15.48
CA ASP A 302 10.04 14.25 -14.05
C ASP A 302 10.53 13.07 -13.21
N LEU A 303 11.46 13.32 -12.29
CA LEU A 303 12.10 12.31 -11.45
C LEU A 303 11.07 11.55 -10.59
N LYS A 304 10.11 12.27 -9.99
CA LYS A 304 9.07 11.66 -9.14
C LYS A 304 8.07 10.86 -9.98
N LYS A 305 7.65 11.39 -11.14
CA LYS A 305 6.71 10.70 -12.04
C LYS A 305 7.33 9.43 -12.63
N GLY A 306 8.62 9.46 -12.99
CA GLY A 306 9.35 8.27 -13.40
C GLY A 306 9.35 7.17 -12.33
N LEU A 307 9.60 7.55 -11.06
CA LEU A 307 9.50 6.63 -9.92
C LEU A 307 8.07 6.16 -9.66
N ALA A 308 7.06 6.99 -9.87
CA ALA A 308 5.65 6.62 -9.74
C ALA A 308 5.25 5.54 -10.76
N TYR A 309 5.54 5.75 -12.04
CA TYR A 309 5.23 4.76 -13.08
C TYR A 309 6.02 3.45 -12.89
N SER A 310 7.26 3.53 -12.42
CA SER A 310 7.97 2.31 -12.04
C SER A 310 7.34 1.61 -10.83
N THR A 311 6.65 2.33 -9.93
CA THR A 311 5.84 1.70 -8.86
C THR A 311 4.60 1.02 -9.45
N VAL A 312 3.86 1.67 -10.38
CA VAL A 312 2.73 1.05 -11.10
C VAL A 312 3.16 -0.27 -11.72
N SER A 313 4.31 -0.28 -12.40
CA SER A 313 4.86 -1.49 -13.03
C SER A 313 5.15 -2.61 -12.00
N GLN A 314 5.79 -2.30 -10.87
CA GLN A 314 6.11 -3.30 -9.85
C GLN A 314 4.85 -3.84 -9.15
N LEU A 315 3.84 -3.00 -8.92
CA LEU A 315 2.54 -3.44 -8.38
C LEU A 315 1.80 -4.35 -9.38
N GLY A 316 1.88 -4.06 -10.68
CA GLY A 316 1.38 -4.96 -11.72
C GLY A 316 2.07 -6.32 -11.66
N TYR A 317 3.38 -6.34 -11.42
CA TYR A 317 4.16 -7.57 -11.25
C TYR A 317 3.69 -8.39 -10.05
N MET A 318 3.39 -7.74 -8.91
CA MET A 318 2.85 -8.41 -7.72
C MET A 318 1.43 -8.96 -7.98
N MET A 319 0.57 -8.18 -8.66
CA MET A 319 -0.78 -8.65 -9.01
C MET A 319 -0.75 -9.82 -10.01
N LEU A 320 0.20 -9.84 -10.94
CA LEU A 320 0.44 -11.00 -11.80
C LEU A 320 0.74 -12.25 -10.96
N ALA A 321 1.63 -12.15 -9.98
CA ALA A 321 1.96 -13.25 -9.08
C ALA A 321 0.72 -13.74 -8.30
N MET A 322 -0.08 -12.81 -7.76
CA MET A 322 -1.34 -13.14 -7.06
C MET A 322 -2.31 -13.89 -7.96
N GLY A 323 -2.53 -13.38 -9.18
CA GLY A 323 -3.42 -14.00 -10.15
C GLY A 323 -2.92 -15.35 -10.66
N CYS A 324 -1.63 -15.62 -10.59
CA CYS A 324 -1.04 -16.92 -10.89
C CYS A 324 -1.06 -17.90 -9.69
N GLY A 325 -1.73 -17.57 -8.59
CA GLY A 325 -1.79 -18.41 -7.41
C GLY A 325 -0.45 -18.51 -6.64
N ALA A 326 0.40 -17.49 -6.76
CA ALA A 326 1.69 -17.39 -6.08
C ALA A 326 1.73 -16.22 -5.09
N PRO A 327 0.84 -16.17 -4.06
CA PRO A 327 0.75 -15.04 -3.15
C PRO A 327 2.05 -14.82 -2.35
N VAL A 328 2.76 -15.88 -2.01
CA VAL A 328 4.03 -15.79 -1.28
C VAL A 328 5.09 -15.06 -2.10
N ALA A 329 5.22 -15.37 -3.40
CA ALA A 329 6.15 -14.69 -4.30
C ALA A 329 5.80 -13.21 -4.46
N GLY A 330 4.50 -12.88 -4.61
CA GLY A 330 4.01 -11.50 -4.66
C GLY A 330 4.30 -10.72 -3.39
N LEU A 331 4.07 -11.31 -2.22
CA LEU A 331 4.37 -10.70 -0.91
C LEU A 331 5.89 -10.57 -0.68
N PHE A 332 6.68 -11.54 -1.08
CA PHE A 332 8.14 -11.43 -1.02
C PHE A 332 8.64 -10.23 -1.84
N HIS A 333 8.11 -10.06 -3.04
CA HIS A 333 8.43 -8.89 -3.85
C HIS A 333 7.90 -7.59 -3.22
N LEU A 334 6.74 -7.60 -2.57
CA LEU A 334 6.22 -6.44 -1.84
C LEU A 334 7.20 -5.98 -0.74
N VAL A 335 7.75 -6.90 0.05
CA VAL A 335 8.72 -6.59 1.10
C VAL A 335 9.99 -5.96 0.51
N THR A 336 10.59 -6.58 -0.51
CA THR A 336 11.80 -6.04 -1.14
C THR A 336 11.54 -4.70 -1.81
N HIS A 337 10.39 -4.58 -2.50
CA HIS A 337 9.93 -3.36 -3.16
C HIS A 337 9.83 -2.19 -2.18
N ALA A 338 9.27 -2.41 -1.00
CA ALA A 338 9.08 -1.36 -0.02
C ALA A 338 10.40 -0.67 0.35
N PHE A 339 11.47 -1.45 0.58
CA PHE A 339 12.78 -0.89 0.95
C PHE A 339 13.43 -0.11 -0.19
N PHE A 340 13.55 -0.70 -1.39
CA PHE A 340 14.24 0.02 -2.47
C PHE A 340 13.41 1.21 -2.99
N LYS A 341 12.07 1.15 -2.92
CA LYS A 341 11.22 2.30 -3.29
C LYS A 341 11.30 3.44 -2.29
N ALA A 342 11.24 3.14 -0.99
CA ALA A 342 11.44 4.16 0.03
C ALA A 342 12.79 4.86 -0.16
N MET A 343 13.88 4.08 -0.38
CA MET A 343 15.21 4.62 -0.61
C MET A 343 15.28 5.50 -1.86
N LEU A 344 14.69 5.07 -2.98
CA LEU A 344 14.66 5.85 -4.23
C LEU A 344 13.86 7.16 -4.08
N PHE A 345 12.69 7.13 -3.43
CA PHE A 345 11.91 8.35 -3.21
C PHE A 345 12.58 9.30 -2.21
N LEU A 346 13.13 8.80 -1.11
CA LEU A 346 13.85 9.66 -0.17
C LEU A 346 15.12 10.25 -0.81
N GLY A 347 15.83 9.45 -1.63
CA GLY A 347 16.95 9.92 -2.44
C GLY A 347 16.52 10.99 -3.45
N SER A 348 15.39 10.83 -4.13
CA SER A 348 14.84 11.86 -5.02
C SER A 348 14.49 13.14 -4.26
N GLY A 349 13.94 13.02 -3.04
CA GLY A 349 13.69 14.18 -2.17
C GLY A 349 14.95 14.96 -1.83
N SER A 350 16.05 14.25 -1.53
CA SER A 350 17.34 14.87 -1.29
C SER A 350 17.86 15.63 -2.51
N VAL A 351 17.71 15.06 -3.72
CA VAL A 351 18.09 15.71 -4.97
C VAL A 351 17.23 16.95 -5.24
N ILE A 352 15.91 16.82 -5.12
CA ILE A 352 14.97 17.93 -5.35
C ILE A 352 15.26 19.09 -4.40
N HIS A 353 15.48 18.79 -3.12
CA HIS A 353 15.79 19.84 -2.13
C HIS A 353 17.07 20.60 -2.46
N ALA A 354 18.12 19.90 -2.93
CA ALA A 354 19.35 20.55 -3.38
C ALA A 354 19.15 21.34 -4.69
N MET A 355 18.28 20.88 -5.59
CA MET A 355 17.96 21.60 -6.82
C MET A 355 17.15 22.87 -6.54
N GLU A 356 16.23 22.86 -5.55
CA GLU A 356 15.47 24.04 -5.14
C GLU A 356 16.36 25.20 -4.68
N GLU A 357 17.54 24.94 -4.11
CA GLU A 357 18.50 25.98 -3.76
C GLU A 357 19.11 26.66 -5.00
N VAL A 358 19.13 25.98 -6.15
CA VAL A 358 19.75 26.47 -7.40
C VAL A 358 18.72 27.08 -8.34
N VAL A 359 17.58 26.41 -8.56
CA VAL A 359 16.57 26.80 -9.54
C VAL A 359 15.38 27.56 -8.91
N GLY A 360 15.37 27.69 -7.57
CA GLY A 360 14.24 28.24 -6.82
C GLY A 360 13.17 27.17 -6.54
N HIS A 361 12.14 27.58 -5.78
CA HIS A 361 11.05 26.68 -5.35
C HIS A 361 10.00 26.45 -6.46
N GLU A 362 10.43 26.34 -7.70
CA GLU A 362 9.61 25.96 -8.86
C GLU A 362 9.61 24.44 -9.00
N PRO A 363 8.53 23.71 -8.62
CA PRO A 363 8.53 22.25 -8.59
C PRO A 363 8.85 21.61 -9.95
N VAL A 364 8.39 22.24 -11.04
CA VAL A 364 8.61 21.76 -12.41
C VAL A 364 10.09 21.75 -12.77
N LEU A 365 10.85 22.78 -12.38
CA LEU A 365 12.28 22.86 -12.67
C LEU A 365 13.10 22.00 -11.73
N ALA A 366 12.74 21.96 -10.44
CA ALA A 366 13.47 21.19 -9.43
C ALA A 366 13.33 19.66 -9.61
N GLN A 367 12.31 19.20 -10.34
CA GLN A 367 12.04 17.78 -10.61
C GLN A 367 12.47 17.33 -12.02
N ASP A 368 12.87 18.25 -12.90
CA ASP A 368 13.22 17.94 -14.28
C ASP A 368 14.61 17.30 -14.37
N MET A 369 14.64 16.01 -14.72
CA MET A 369 15.89 15.23 -14.86
C MET A 369 16.86 15.79 -15.89
N ARG A 370 16.39 16.54 -16.88
CA ARG A 370 17.25 17.17 -17.91
C ARG A 370 18.16 18.25 -17.34
N LEU A 371 17.78 18.82 -16.20
CA LEU A 371 18.58 19.82 -15.47
C LEU A 371 19.52 19.20 -14.43
N MET A 372 19.41 17.88 -14.19
CA MET A 372 20.16 17.16 -13.16
C MET A 372 21.42 16.52 -13.74
N GLY A 373 22.49 17.32 -13.96
CA GLY A 373 23.77 16.82 -14.44
C GLY A 373 24.89 16.91 -13.38
N GLY A 374 25.79 15.91 -13.35
CA GLY A 374 27.01 15.95 -12.53
C GLY A 374 26.82 15.88 -11.00
N LEU A 375 25.61 15.64 -10.50
CA LEU A 375 25.28 15.65 -9.07
C LEU A 375 26.06 14.64 -8.24
N ARG A 376 26.57 13.55 -8.86
CA ARG A 376 27.37 12.52 -8.18
C ARG A 376 28.57 13.10 -7.43
N GLN A 377 29.19 14.14 -7.96
CA GLN A 377 30.35 14.76 -7.34
C GLN A 377 29.98 15.62 -6.13
N LYS A 378 28.79 16.26 -6.17
CA LYS A 378 28.30 17.14 -5.10
C LYS A 378 27.52 16.40 -4.02
N MET A 379 26.87 15.29 -4.38
CA MET A 379 26.01 14.47 -3.50
C MET A 379 26.41 12.98 -3.56
N PRO A 380 27.64 12.61 -3.17
CA PRO A 380 28.15 11.25 -3.38
C PRO A 380 27.34 10.18 -2.61
N VAL A 381 26.89 10.48 -1.40
CA VAL A 381 26.09 9.54 -0.58
C VAL A 381 24.73 9.28 -1.24
N THR A 382 24.04 10.33 -1.65
CA THR A 382 22.75 10.21 -2.36
C THR A 382 22.92 9.46 -3.69
N ALA A 383 24.01 9.72 -4.42
CA ALA A 383 24.30 9.04 -5.68
C ALA A 383 24.52 7.53 -5.49
N ILE A 384 25.26 7.13 -4.45
CA ILE A 384 25.53 5.71 -4.16
C ILE A 384 24.23 5.02 -3.71
N THR A 385 23.47 5.60 -2.78
CA THR A 385 22.23 4.98 -2.29
C THR A 385 21.18 4.89 -3.41
N PHE A 386 21.05 5.92 -4.24
CA PHE A 386 20.15 5.91 -5.38
C PHE A 386 20.56 4.85 -6.41
N PHE A 387 21.86 4.71 -6.70
CA PHE A 387 22.39 3.69 -7.60
C PHE A 387 22.11 2.27 -7.09
N ILE A 388 22.32 2.02 -5.78
CA ILE A 388 21.96 0.73 -5.15
C ILE A 388 20.45 0.45 -5.33
N GLY A 389 19.60 1.45 -5.12
CA GLY A 389 18.15 1.32 -5.35
C GLY A 389 17.81 0.99 -6.80
N CYS A 390 18.48 1.61 -7.77
CA CYS A 390 18.30 1.34 -9.19
C CYS A 390 18.71 -0.10 -9.56
N ILE A 391 19.85 -0.59 -9.05
CA ILE A 391 20.29 -1.97 -9.27
C ILE A 391 19.31 -2.95 -8.61
N ALA A 392 18.84 -2.64 -7.41
CA ALA A 392 17.89 -3.48 -6.70
C ALA A 392 16.56 -3.62 -7.46
N ILE A 393 15.97 -2.50 -7.93
CA ILE A 393 14.72 -2.55 -8.70
C ILE A 393 14.90 -3.20 -10.06
N SER A 394 16.10 -3.11 -10.66
CA SER A 394 16.42 -3.76 -11.95
C SER A 394 16.51 -5.29 -11.85
N GLY A 395 16.62 -5.83 -10.63
CA GLY A 395 16.76 -7.28 -10.43
C GLY A 395 18.16 -7.80 -10.78
N ILE A 396 19.20 -7.03 -10.47
CA ILE A 396 20.60 -7.45 -10.70
C ILE A 396 21.13 -8.16 -9.45
N PRO A 397 21.72 -9.37 -9.59
CA PRO A 397 22.33 -10.07 -8.46
C PRO A 397 23.48 -9.25 -7.83
N PRO A 398 23.72 -9.34 -6.53
CA PRO A 398 23.07 -10.19 -5.51
C PRO A 398 21.90 -9.50 -4.77
N LEU A 399 21.36 -8.39 -5.28
CA LEU A 399 20.39 -7.58 -4.57
C LEU A 399 19.00 -8.23 -4.50
N ALA A 400 18.19 -7.82 -3.51
CA ALA A 400 16.94 -8.45 -3.14
C ALA A 400 15.90 -8.52 -4.27
N GLY A 401 15.86 -7.51 -5.17
CA GLY A 401 14.95 -7.49 -6.30
C GLY A 401 15.21 -8.59 -7.34
N PHE A 402 16.42 -9.13 -7.44
CA PHE A 402 16.72 -10.30 -8.26
C PHE A 402 15.92 -11.51 -7.78
N TRP A 403 16.12 -11.89 -6.52
CA TRP A 403 15.47 -13.09 -5.93
C TRP A 403 13.95 -13.02 -5.98
N SER A 404 13.36 -11.88 -5.65
CA SER A 404 11.92 -11.75 -5.61
C SER A 404 11.27 -11.71 -7.00
N LYS A 405 11.94 -11.16 -8.02
CA LYS A 405 11.42 -11.18 -9.40
C LYS A 405 11.61 -12.54 -10.05
N ASP A 406 12.73 -13.19 -9.80
CA ASP A 406 13.02 -14.53 -10.30
C ASP A 406 11.97 -15.52 -9.79
N GLU A 407 11.62 -15.43 -8.50
CA GLU A 407 10.56 -16.24 -7.90
C GLU A 407 9.21 -16.03 -8.61
N ILE A 408 8.80 -14.78 -8.84
CA ILE A 408 7.55 -14.49 -9.57
C ILE A 408 7.59 -15.08 -10.98
N LEU A 409 8.67 -14.85 -11.73
CA LEU A 409 8.79 -15.35 -13.11
C LEU A 409 8.81 -16.86 -13.15
N GLY A 410 9.51 -17.51 -12.20
CA GLY A 410 9.54 -18.95 -12.08
C GLY A 410 8.14 -19.54 -11.86
N GLN A 411 7.35 -18.95 -10.97
CA GLN A 411 5.97 -19.40 -10.71
C GLN A 411 5.04 -19.19 -11.92
N VAL A 412 5.13 -18.04 -12.59
CA VAL A 412 4.36 -17.76 -13.81
C VAL A 412 4.72 -18.73 -14.93
N PHE A 413 6.01 -19.05 -15.11
CA PHE A 413 6.49 -19.99 -16.12
C PHE A 413 6.00 -21.42 -15.83
N ASN A 414 6.10 -21.86 -14.56
CA ASN A 414 5.61 -23.18 -14.16
C ASN A 414 4.10 -23.34 -14.40
N LEU A 415 3.30 -22.33 -14.10
CA LEU A 415 1.86 -22.33 -14.37
C LEU A 415 1.59 -22.48 -15.89
N SER A 416 2.35 -21.77 -16.73
CA SER A 416 2.23 -21.86 -18.20
C SER A 416 2.55 -23.26 -18.70
N LEU A 417 3.59 -23.93 -18.17
CA LEU A 417 3.96 -25.30 -18.56
C LEU A 417 2.89 -26.33 -18.15
N ILE A 418 2.29 -26.18 -16.95
CA ILE A 418 1.22 -27.06 -16.50
C ILE A 418 0.01 -26.96 -17.44
N HIS A 419 -0.36 -25.75 -17.86
CA HIS A 419 -1.46 -25.57 -18.82
C HIS A 419 -1.16 -26.13 -20.22
N ILE A 420 0.10 -26.18 -20.65
CA ILE A 420 0.50 -26.78 -21.91
C ILE A 420 0.58 -28.29 -21.82
N SER A 421 1.03 -28.84 -20.69
CA SER A 421 1.25 -30.28 -20.51
C SER A 421 0.02 -31.07 -20.04
N GLU A 422 -0.97 -30.42 -19.43
CA GLU A 422 -2.18 -31.07 -18.90
C GLU A 422 -3.50 -30.42 -19.37
N PRO A 423 -3.74 -30.25 -20.69
CA PRO A 423 -5.01 -29.65 -21.14
C PRO A 423 -6.25 -30.54 -20.90
N THR A 424 -6.07 -31.82 -20.52
CA THR A 424 -7.13 -32.83 -20.46
C THR A 424 -7.57 -33.23 -19.05
N ARG A 425 -6.86 -32.85 -17.98
CA ARG A 425 -7.19 -33.29 -16.62
C ARG A 425 -8.31 -32.52 -15.92
N ARG A 426 -8.82 -31.42 -16.50
CA ARG A 426 -9.91 -30.62 -15.91
C ARG A 426 -11.33 -31.00 -16.38
N ASN A 427 -11.50 -32.02 -17.22
CA ASN A 427 -12.80 -32.44 -17.76
C ASN A 427 -13.21 -33.90 -17.36
N SER A 428 -12.62 -34.43 -16.33
CA SER A 428 -13.07 -35.73 -15.79
C SER A 428 -13.39 -35.64 -14.30
#